data_444158415717e45aba3d6fddba0a1e9a
#
_entry.id   444158415717e45aba3d6fddba0a1e9a
#
_cell.length_a   1.000
_cell.length_b   1.000
_cell.length_c   1.000
_cell.angle_alpha   90.00
_cell.angle_beta   90.00
_cell.angle_gamma   90.00
#
_symmetry.space_group_name_H-M   'P 1'
#
loop_
_entity.id
_entity.type
_entity.pdbx_description
1 polymer ?
#
loop_
_entity_poly.entity_id
_entity_poly.type
_entity_poly.pdbx_seq_one_letter_code
_entity_poly.pdbx_strand_id
1 'polypeptide(L)'
;MLSIGAFNALLKTLEEPPEYVIFILATTEAHKIPITIMSRCQRYDFKRITIDTISDRLMELMQKEQVEVEERAIRYIAKAADGSMRDALSLLDQCIAFYLGQKLTYEHVLEVLGAVDTEVFSRLLREIIAQDVEKVLETVEELVMQGRELSQLAADFTW
;
A
#
# COMPACT_ATOMS: atom_id res chain seq x y z
N MET A 1 -4.22 -15.50 -14.83
CA MET A 1 -5.62 -15.45 -15.32
C MET A 1 -5.86 -16.68 -16.20
N LEU A 2 -7.09 -17.24 -16.23
CA LEU A 2 -7.41 -18.38 -17.07
C LEU A 2 -7.35 -17.97 -18.56
N SER A 3 -6.94 -18.93 -19.44
CA SER A 3 -7.01 -18.73 -20.88
C SER A 3 -8.47 -18.77 -21.38
N ILE A 4 -8.74 -18.23 -22.57
CA ILE A 4 -10.07 -18.27 -23.19
C ILE A 4 -10.55 -19.71 -23.35
N GLY A 5 -9.64 -20.63 -23.73
CA GLY A 5 -9.94 -22.06 -23.85
C GLY A 5 -10.35 -22.69 -22.52
N ALA A 6 -9.69 -22.30 -21.42
CA ALA A 6 -10.05 -22.78 -20.08
C ALA A 6 -11.42 -22.24 -19.63
N PHE A 7 -11.74 -20.98 -19.91
CA PHE A 7 -13.07 -20.42 -19.67
C PHE A 7 -14.14 -21.18 -20.44
N ASN A 8 -13.92 -21.49 -21.73
CA ASN A 8 -14.87 -22.24 -22.55
C ASN A 8 -15.10 -23.67 -22.02
N ALA A 9 -14.05 -24.32 -21.48
CA ALA A 9 -14.19 -25.64 -20.88
C ALA A 9 -15.04 -25.62 -19.59
N LEU A 10 -15.05 -24.50 -18.86
CA LEU A 10 -15.84 -24.32 -17.63
C LEU A 10 -17.31 -23.98 -17.89
N LEU A 11 -17.67 -23.49 -19.09
CA LEU A 11 -19.02 -23.01 -19.39
C LEU A 11 -20.11 -24.01 -19.03
N LYS A 12 -19.96 -25.29 -19.47
CA LYS A 12 -20.94 -26.34 -19.20
C LYS A 12 -21.14 -26.60 -17.72
N THR A 13 -20.06 -26.59 -16.92
CA THR A 13 -20.13 -26.81 -15.49
C THR A 13 -20.67 -25.60 -14.74
N LEU A 14 -20.47 -24.40 -15.27
CA LEU A 14 -21.05 -23.17 -14.72
C LEU A 14 -22.56 -23.03 -15.02
N GLU A 15 -23.04 -23.64 -16.09
CA GLU A 15 -24.48 -23.68 -16.41
C GLU A 15 -25.25 -24.64 -15.49
N GLU A 16 -24.66 -25.81 -15.21
CA GLU A 16 -25.24 -26.85 -14.37
C GLU A 16 -24.21 -27.33 -13.34
N PRO A 17 -23.88 -26.48 -12.32
CA PRO A 17 -22.89 -26.87 -11.34
C PRO A 17 -23.41 -28.00 -10.44
N PRO A 18 -22.57 -28.96 -10.06
CA PRO A 18 -22.91 -29.92 -9.02
C PRO A 18 -23.29 -29.22 -7.71
N GLU A 19 -24.26 -29.76 -6.97
CA GLU A 19 -24.80 -29.13 -5.73
C GLU A 19 -23.73 -28.80 -4.68
N TYR A 20 -22.59 -29.51 -4.70
CA TYR A 20 -21.50 -29.33 -3.74
C TYR A 20 -20.36 -28.44 -4.28
N VAL A 21 -20.53 -27.81 -5.45
CA VAL A 21 -19.49 -26.95 -6.09
C VAL A 21 -19.93 -25.50 -6.13
N ILE A 22 -19.08 -24.63 -5.61
CA ILE A 22 -19.23 -23.17 -5.71
C ILE A 22 -18.01 -22.64 -6.47
N PHE A 23 -18.27 -21.84 -7.53
CA PHE A 23 -17.22 -21.16 -8.28
C PHE A 23 -17.05 -19.73 -7.76
N ILE A 24 -15.83 -19.38 -7.36
CA ILE A 24 -15.44 -18.02 -6.96
C ILE A 24 -14.37 -17.54 -7.93
N LEU A 25 -14.69 -16.52 -8.71
CA LEU A 25 -13.77 -15.85 -9.63
C LEU A 25 -13.33 -14.54 -9.00
N ALA A 26 -12.04 -14.40 -8.70
CA ALA A 26 -11.47 -13.18 -8.11
C ALA A 26 -10.45 -12.57 -9.08
N THR A 27 -10.65 -11.33 -9.49
CA THR A 27 -9.78 -10.61 -10.41
C THR A 27 -9.89 -9.10 -10.23
N THR A 28 -8.82 -8.38 -10.47
CA THR A 28 -8.82 -6.92 -10.63
C THR A 28 -9.22 -6.48 -12.04
N GLU A 29 -9.27 -7.41 -13.00
CA GLU A 29 -9.52 -7.16 -14.43
C GLU A 29 -10.81 -7.83 -14.91
N ALA A 30 -11.94 -7.44 -14.34
CA ALA A 30 -13.24 -8.01 -14.69
C ALA A 30 -13.55 -7.94 -16.18
N HIS A 31 -13.04 -6.93 -16.90
CA HIS A 31 -13.22 -6.76 -18.33
C HIS A 31 -12.58 -7.85 -19.19
N LYS A 32 -11.61 -8.61 -18.64
CA LYS A 32 -10.98 -9.76 -19.33
C LYS A 32 -11.75 -11.07 -19.16
N ILE A 33 -12.77 -11.09 -18.32
CA ILE A 33 -13.64 -12.27 -18.17
C ILE A 33 -14.68 -12.22 -19.32
N PRO A 34 -14.84 -13.35 -20.08
CA PRO A 34 -15.85 -13.40 -21.14
C PRO A 34 -17.26 -13.14 -20.61
N ILE A 35 -18.05 -12.40 -21.39
CA ILE A 35 -19.43 -12.03 -21.03
C ILE A 35 -20.31 -13.27 -20.78
N THR A 36 -20.01 -14.37 -21.45
CA THR A 36 -20.70 -15.66 -21.28
C THR A 36 -20.49 -16.27 -19.89
N ILE A 37 -19.35 -16.00 -19.25
CA ILE A 37 -19.07 -16.39 -17.87
C ILE A 37 -19.71 -15.38 -16.92
N MET A 38 -19.53 -14.07 -17.17
CA MET A 38 -20.05 -13.02 -16.33
C MET A 38 -21.57 -13.08 -16.15
N SER A 39 -22.31 -13.47 -17.22
CA SER A 39 -23.78 -13.59 -17.19
C SER A 39 -24.29 -14.73 -16.27
N ARG A 40 -23.41 -15.64 -15.87
CA ARG A 40 -23.73 -16.79 -14.98
C ARG A 40 -23.20 -16.60 -13.57
N CYS A 41 -22.54 -15.48 -13.30
CA CYS A 41 -21.94 -15.19 -12.00
C CYS A 41 -22.64 -13.97 -11.37
N GLN A 42 -22.78 -14.01 -10.06
CA GLN A 42 -23.11 -12.82 -9.30
C GLN A 42 -21.86 -11.97 -9.13
N ARG A 43 -21.90 -10.69 -9.52
CA ARG A 43 -20.76 -9.79 -9.45
C ARG A 43 -20.78 -8.98 -8.16
N TYR A 44 -19.62 -8.90 -7.52
CA TYR A 44 -19.35 -8.06 -6.36
C TYR A 44 -18.14 -7.16 -6.65
N ASP A 45 -18.33 -5.86 -6.61
CA ASP A 45 -17.26 -4.90 -6.83
C ASP A 45 -16.73 -4.41 -5.47
N PHE A 46 -15.51 -4.80 -5.15
CA PHE A 46 -14.80 -4.36 -3.96
C PHE A 46 -14.04 -3.07 -4.25
N LYS A 47 -14.20 -2.08 -3.37
CA LYS A 47 -13.52 -0.78 -3.46
C LYS A 47 -12.27 -0.77 -2.61
N ARG A 48 -11.36 0.18 -2.90
CA ARG A 48 -10.25 0.49 -2.01
C ARG A 48 -10.76 0.94 -0.65
N ILE A 49 -10.07 0.52 0.40
CA ILE A 49 -10.39 0.88 1.78
C ILE A 49 -9.85 2.28 2.06
N THR A 50 -10.59 3.08 2.82
CA THR A 50 -10.13 4.42 3.20
C THR A 50 -8.97 4.37 4.19
N ILE A 51 -8.13 5.40 4.20
CA ILE A 51 -7.00 5.52 5.14
C ILE A 51 -7.49 5.43 6.59
N ASP A 52 -8.60 6.08 6.93
CA ASP A 52 -9.14 6.07 8.28
C ASP A 52 -9.57 4.65 8.70
N THR A 53 -10.29 3.93 7.83
CA THR A 53 -10.70 2.54 8.11
C THR A 53 -9.51 1.59 8.28
N ILE A 54 -8.46 1.76 7.45
CA ILE A 54 -7.21 0.98 7.61
C ILE A 54 -6.55 1.34 8.93
N SER A 55 -6.40 2.64 9.23
CA SER A 55 -5.77 3.11 10.46
C SER A 55 -6.46 2.59 11.71
N ASP A 56 -7.79 2.68 11.76
CA ASP A 56 -8.59 2.17 12.89
C ASP A 56 -8.35 0.67 13.10
N ARG A 57 -8.31 -0.10 11.99
CA ARG A 57 -8.06 -1.54 12.08
C ARG A 57 -6.64 -1.86 12.55
N LEU A 58 -5.63 -1.15 12.07
CA LEU A 58 -4.24 -1.32 12.51
C LEU A 58 -4.09 -0.96 13.99
N MET A 59 -4.71 0.14 14.44
CA MET A 59 -4.71 0.54 15.86
C MET A 59 -5.37 -0.52 16.76
N GLU A 60 -6.51 -1.08 16.35
CA GLU A 60 -7.17 -2.18 17.07
C GLU A 60 -6.24 -3.39 17.23
N LEU A 61 -5.51 -3.75 16.17
CA LEU A 61 -4.56 -4.86 16.21
C LEU A 61 -3.39 -4.56 17.16
N MET A 62 -2.82 -3.36 17.10
CA MET A 62 -1.72 -2.96 17.99
C MET A 62 -2.13 -2.98 19.46
N GLN A 63 -3.36 -2.56 19.77
CA GLN A 63 -3.91 -2.67 21.13
C GLN A 63 -4.03 -4.13 21.59
N LYS A 64 -4.45 -5.05 20.71
CA LYS A 64 -4.57 -6.49 21.03
C LYS A 64 -3.21 -7.15 21.24
N GLU A 65 -2.22 -6.78 20.43
CA GLU A 65 -0.84 -7.27 20.52
C GLU A 65 -0.02 -6.56 21.61
N GLN A 66 -0.62 -5.56 22.29
CA GLN A 66 0.03 -4.77 23.34
C GLN A 66 1.31 -4.05 22.85
N VAL A 67 1.35 -3.64 21.58
CA VAL A 67 2.42 -2.87 20.98
C VAL A 67 2.09 -1.39 21.05
N GLU A 68 2.96 -0.60 21.66
CA GLU A 68 2.82 0.85 21.65
C GLU A 68 3.16 1.43 20.27
N VAL A 69 2.28 2.28 19.74
CA VAL A 69 2.44 2.87 18.42
C VAL A 69 1.92 4.30 18.40
N GLU A 70 2.54 5.15 17.60
CA GLU A 70 2.06 6.50 17.33
C GLU A 70 0.97 6.50 16.26
N GLU A 71 -0.08 7.27 16.47
CA GLU A 71 -1.18 7.40 15.50
C GLU A 71 -0.66 7.89 14.12
N ARG A 72 0.31 8.82 14.12
CA ARG A 72 0.95 9.32 12.89
C ARG A 72 1.67 8.21 12.11
N ALA A 73 2.32 7.28 12.81
CA ALA A 73 2.96 6.10 12.22
C ALA A 73 1.94 5.20 11.50
N ILE A 74 0.85 4.88 12.17
CA ILE A 74 -0.24 4.06 11.63
C ILE A 74 -0.90 4.71 10.41
N ARG A 75 -1.18 6.01 10.48
CA ARG A 75 -1.77 6.75 9.34
C ARG A 75 -0.84 6.77 8.13
N TYR A 76 0.46 6.85 8.36
CA TYR A 76 1.43 6.78 7.28
C TYR A 76 1.46 5.40 6.60
N ILE A 77 1.47 4.31 7.38
CA ILE A 77 1.37 2.94 6.86
C ILE A 77 0.06 2.77 6.07
N ALA A 78 -1.06 3.25 6.60
CA ALA A 78 -2.36 3.18 5.92
C ALA A 78 -2.37 3.94 4.59
N LYS A 79 -1.67 5.09 4.51
CA LYS A 79 -1.50 5.87 3.28
C LYS A 79 -0.63 5.11 2.27
N ALA A 80 0.51 4.56 2.70
CA ALA A 80 1.44 3.81 1.87
C ALA A 80 0.81 2.52 1.28
N ALA A 81 -0.16 1.94 1.98
CA ALA A 81 -0.88 0.74 1.55
C ALA A 81 -1.92 0.97 0.42
N ASP A 82 -2.18 2.22 0.05
CA ASP A 82 -3.02 2.62 -1.09
C ASP A 82 -4.38 1.87 -1.15
N GLY A 83 -5.05 1.75 0.00
CA GLY A 83 -6.36 1.11 0.10
C GLY A 83 -6.36 -0.42 0.18
N SER A 84 -5.20 -1.05 0.31
CA SER A 84 -5.02 -2.49 0.48
C SER A 84 -4.77 -2.84 1.95
N MET A 85 -5.70 -3.54 2.59
CA MET A 85 -5.51 -4.02 3.96
C MET A 85 -4.36 -5.04 4.07
N ARG A 86 -4.17 -5.88 3.05
CA ARG A 86 -3.06 -6.86 3.03
C ARG A 86 -1.71 -6.16 3.06
N ASP A 87 -1.54 -5.13 2.22
CA ASP A 87 -0.28 -4.40 2.13
C ASP A 87 -0.04 -3.60 3.41
N ALA A 88 -1.09 -3.00 3.98
CA ALA A 88 -1.03 -2.32 5.27
C ALA A 88 -0.54 -3.24 6.40
N LEU A 89 -1.07 -4.45 6.48
CA LEU A 89 -0.63 -5.44 7.46
C LEU A 89 0.81 -5.89 7.22
N SER A 90 1.20 -6.13 5.96
CA SER A 90 2.56 -6.51 5.62
C SER A 90 3.59 -5.41 5.96
N LEU A 91 3.26 -4.15 5.68
CA LEU A 91 4.10 -3.01 6.04
C LEU A 91 4.21 -2.84 7.58
N LEU A 92 3.09 -3.01 8.29
CA LEU A 92 3.08 -2.96 9.75
C LEU A 92 3.95 -4.06 10.36
N ASP A 93 3.81 -5.30 9.88
CA ASP A 93 4.62 -6.45 10.34
C ASP A 93 6.11 -6.21 10.11
N GLN A 94 6.49 -5.63 8.98
CA GLN A 94 7.88 -5.24 8.72
C GLN A 94 8.39 -4.22 9.73
N CYS A 95 7.61 -3.17 10.02
CA CYS A 95 8.00 -2.15 10.99
C CYS A 95 8.15 -2.71 12.40
N ILE A 96 7.22 -3.58 12.83
CA ILE A 96 7.28 -4.22 14.16
C ILE A 96 8.49 -5.16 14.25
N ALA A 97 8.76 -5.93 13.21
CA ALA A 97 9.90 -6.85 13.21
C ALA A 97 11.24 -6.13 13.30
N PHE A 98 11.35 -4.94 12.67
CA PHE A 98 12.57 -4.12 12.71
C PHE A 98 12.83 -3.49 14.08
N TYR A 99 11.75 -3.06 14.75
CA TYR A 99 11.79 -2.38 16.06
C TYR A 99 11.14 -3.22 17.18
N LEU A 100 11.40 -4.53 17.17
CA LEU A 100 10.81 -5.47 18.13
C LEU A 100 11.02 -5.02 19.57
N GLY A 101 9.92 -4.91 20.33
CA GLY A 101 9.95 -4.53 21.75
C GLY A 101 10.13 -3.03 22.02
N GLN A 102 10.12 -2.20 20.99
CA GLN A 102 10.15 -0.74 21.10
C GLN A 102 8.80 -0.15 20.68
N LYS A 103 8.53 1.08 21.14
CA LYS A 103 7.41 1.86 20.64
C LYS A 103 7.63 2.19 19.16
N LEU A 104 6.64 1.90 18.30
CA LEU A 104 6.71 2.24 16.89
C LEU A 104 6.40 3.72 16.69
N THR A 105 7.42 4.51 16.36
CA THR A 105 7.32 5.94 16.08
C THR A 105 7.15 6.20 14.58
N TYR A 106 6.78 7.44 14.24
CA TYR A 106 6.67 7.85 12.85
C TYR A 106 8.02 7.78 12.12
N GLU A 107 9.12 8.18 12.78
CA GLU A 107 10.47 8.12 12.25
C GLU A 107 10.90 6.68 11.93
N HIS A 108 10.59 5.73 12.82
CA HIS A 108 10.84 4.32 12.57
C HIS A 108 10.16 3.80 11.31
N VAL A 109 8.91 4.21 11.09
CA VAL A 109 8.17 3.81 9.89
C VAL A 109 8.78 4.42 8.63
N LEU A 110 9.18 5.69 8.65
CA LEU A 110 9.86 6.32 7.52
C LEU A 110 11.16 5.60 7.16
N GLU A 111 11.95 5.24 8.17
CA GLU A 111 13.22 4.52 7.98
C GLU A 111 13.00 3.16 7.33
N VAL A 112 12.09 2.34 7.86
CA VAL A 112 11.80 1.00 7.33
C VAL A 112 11.22 1.04 5.91
N LEU A 113 10.32 1.99 5.64
CA LEU A 113 9.68 2.13 4.32
C LEU A 113 10.56 2.86 3.30
N GLY A 114 11.70 3.34 3.73
CA GLY A 114 12.59 4.08 2.85
C GLY A 114 12.03 5.43 2.39
N ALA A 115 11.04 5.98 3.09
CA ALA A 115 10.38 7.20 2.71
C ALA A 115 11.09 8.45 3.23
N VAL A 116 10.96 9.54 2.50
CA VAL A 116 11.44 10.86 2.93
C VAL A 116 10.29 11.59 3.61
N ASP A 117 10.55 12.25 4.75
CA ASP A 117 9.54 13.05 5.43
C ASP A 117 9.05 14.16 4.48
N THR A 118 7.75 14.35 4.44
CA THR A 118 7.11 15.44 3.68
C THR A 118 7.65 16.82 4.08
N GLU A 119 8.14 16.98 5.32
CA GLU A 119 8.76 18.21 5.79
C GLU A 119 10.09 18.50 5.06
N VAL A 120 10.86 17.48 4.74
CA VAL A 120 12.10 17.61 3.96
C VAL A 120 11.80 18.09 2.54
N PHE A 121 10.78 17.54 1.90
CA PHE A 121 10.33 18.03 0.60
C PHE A 121 9.81 19.45 0.65
N SER A 122 9.08 19.81 1.71
CA SER A 122 8.60 21.17 1.92
C SER A 122 9.75 22.16 2.14
N ARG A 123 10.82 21.75 2.86
CA ARG A 123 12.06 22.51 3.04
C ARG A 123 12.75 22.71 1.69
N LEU A 124 13.00 21.62 0.96
CA LEU A 124 13.65 21.65 -0.34
C LEU A 124 12.92 22.55 -1.34
N LEU A 125 11.58 22.49 -1.37
CA LEU A 125 10.77 23.35 -2.23
C LEU A 125 10.92 24.84 -1.88
N ARG A 126 10.95 25.19 -0.59
CA ARG A 126 11.16 26.58 -0.15
C ARG A 126 12.56 27.08 -0.52
N GLU A 127 13.58 26.24 -0.39
CA GLU A 127 14.96 26.56 -0.74
C GLU A 127 15.10 26.80 -2.27
N ILE A 128 14.43 25.96 -3.08
CA ILE A 128 14.36 26.12 -4.54
C ILE A 128 13.66 27.46 -4.90
N ILE A 129 12.52 27.75 -4.30
CA ILE A 129 11.77 29.00 -4.54
C ILE A 129 12.60 30.22 -4.12
N ALA A 130 13.35 30.11 -3.02
CA ALA A 130 14.26 31.15 -2.56
C ALA A 130 15.51 31.29 -3.42
N GLN A 131 15.73 30.42 -4.39
CA GLN A 131 16.95 30.34 -5.22
C GLN A 131 18.24 30.17 -4.40
N ASP A 132 18.15 29.56 -3.23
CA ASP A 132 19.28 29.29 -2.33
C ASP A 132 19.94 27.95 -2.72
N VAL A 133 20.80 28.01 -3.75
CA VAL A 133 21.42 26.81 -4.32
C VAL A 133 22.29 26.07 -3.31
N GLU A 134 22.94 26.78 -2.39
CA GLU A 134 23.81 26.20 -1.36
C GLU A 134 22.99 25.28 -0.43
N LYS A 135 21.87 25.76 0.10
CA LYS A 135 21.00 24.96 0.97
C LYS A 135 20.32 23.81 0.24
N VAL A 136 19.92 24.00 -1.02
CA VAL A 136 19.38 22.91 -1.85
C VAL A 136 20.39 21.77 -1.98
N LEU A 137 21.67 22.08 -2.26
CA LEU A 137 22.72 21.08 -2.36
C LEU A 137 23.01 20.40 -1.02
N GLU A 138 23.05 21.13 0.08
CA GLU A 138 23.21 20.58 1.43
C GLU A 138 22.05 19.61 1.78
N THR A 139 20.80 20.02 1.54
CA THR A 139 19.63 19.17 1.80
C THR A 139 19.66 17.89 0.93
N VAL A 140 20.05 17.98 -0.34
CA VAL A 140 20.19 16.80 -1.21
C VAL A 140 21.34 15.91 -0.74
N GLU A 141 22.47 16.48 -0.34
CA GLU A 141 23.61 15.73 0.17
C GLU A 141 23.26 14.97 1.45
N GLU A 142 22.53 15.61 2.39
CA GLU A 142 22.01 14.94 3.60
C GLU A 142 21.20 13.70 3.24
N LEU A 143 20.30 13.78 2.24
CA LEU A 143 19.46 12.67 1.83
C LEU A 143 20.26 11.53 1.17
N VAL A 144 21.25 11.87 0.35
CA VAL A 144 22.16 10.89 -0.27
C VAL A 144 23.00 10.18 0.79
N MET A 145 23.52 10.92 1.77
CA MET A 145 24.30 10.34 2.88
C MET A 145 23.46 9.41 3.77
N GLN A 146 22.14 9.61 3.83
CA GLN A 146 21.18 8.68 4.45
C GLN A 146 20.90 7.43 3.60
N GLY A 147 21.57 7.26 2.45
CA GLY A 147 21.42 6.12 1.56
C GLY A 147 20.26 6.21 0.57
N ARG A 148 19.74 7.43 0.31
CA ARG A 148 18.65 7.63 -0.65
C ARG A 148 19.18 7.67 -2.07
N GLU A 149 18.48 7.02 -2.99
CA GLU A 149 18.78 7.09 -4.42
C GLU A 149 18.18 8.36 -5.03
N LEU A 150 19.00 9.13 -5.77
CA LEU A 150 18.59 10.41 -6.36
C LEU A 150 17.45 10.29 -7.35
N SER A 151 17.39 9.20 -8.12
CA SER A 151 16.31 8.94 -9.07
C SER A 151 14.97 8.74 -8.37
N GLN A 152 14.96 8.00 -7.24
CA GLN A 152 13.78 7.79 -6.42
C GLN A 152 13.36 9.09 -5.73
N LEU A 153 14.32 9.84 -5.17
CA LEU A 153 14.07 11.14 -4.56
C LEU A 153 13.39 12.11 -5.53
N ALA A 154 13.89 12.18 -6.78
CA ALA A 154 13.29 13.04 -7.81
C ALA A 154 11.86 12.59 -8.18
N ALA A 155 11.62 11.29 -8.25
CA ALA A 155 10.29 10.73 -8.50
C ALA A 155 9.33 11.08 -7.35
N ASP A 156 9.75 10.87 -6.11
CA ASP A 156 8.92 11.14 -4.91
C ASP A 156 8.63 12.65 -4.76
N PHE A 157 9.57 13.51 -5.17
CA PHE A 157 9.39 14.96 -5.12
C PHE A 157 8.39 15.49 -6.15
N THR A 158 8.19 14.77 -7.27
CA THR A 158 7.30 15.18 -8.37
C THR A 158 5.89 14.64 -8.25
N TRP A 159 5.61 13.76 -7.30
CA TRP A 159 4.30 13.17 -7.01
C TRP A 159 3.67 13.78 -5.74
#